data_799b37f9d9ba389b3b3f9204108da43b
#
_entry.id   799b37f9d9ba389b3b3f9204108da43b
#
_cell.length_a   1.000
_cell.length_b   1.000
_cell.length_c   1.000
_cell.angle_alpha   90.00
_cell.angle_beta   90.00
_cell.angle_gamma   90.00
#
_symmetry.space_group_name_H-M   'P 1'
#
loop_
_entity.id
_entity.type
_entity.pdbx_description
1 polymer ?
#
loop_
_entity_poly.entity_id
_entity_poly.type
_entity_poly.pdbx_seq_one_letter_code
_entity_poly.pdbx_strand_id
1 'polypeptide(L)'
;MENKTIARTLRLLSQLMELHDENPFKVRSVANAAFKVDKLPYPIASKTLDEIEQIDGLGKSIAGKISELVQSNTLAELKDLLSQTPPGIVEMMRIKGLGPKKILIIWKDLGIENVGELYYACNENRLIEAKGFGLKTQEEIKKTIEFNMASNGRFLYAQVESFAEALLDRIKTEIKPEYVWLTGQYRRKSEIIDSIDLVLVKELDHTILPKLESWDYKDIEVLENQIKFQSEQGIIVQLNFVNNNESGWELILKTGNQEHVDILQSMLKGADLYAKTESEIYKLAGIPFIEPELREGDMEFKLAKSNSLPQLIQYSDLRGSLHNHSTWSDGIHTLEEMALFCKNELKLEYLGICDHSKSAFYANGLNETRLAAQQLEIDEFNKKHSPFRIFKGIESDILYDGSLDYSDKVLSSFDFIVASVHSVLNMNEDKATARLIKAIENPYTTILGHPTGRLLLSRNGYPIDHKKVIDACAANQVIIEINANPLRLDLDWRWHQYAISKGVLLSINPDAHRKEGFNDMRYGTLIARKGGLSKENCLNAMNLEQISVLFEQKKKKQQL
;
A
#
# COMPACT_ATOMS: atom_id res chain seq x y z
N MET A 1 -16.44 37.64 9.12
CA MET A 1 -15.90 36.29 9.47
C MET A 1 -16.59 35.79 10.73
N GLU A 2 -16.96 34.50 10.77
CA GLU A 2 -17.61 33.90 11.95
C GLU A 2 -16.62 33.61 13.08
N ASN A 3 -17.07 33.71 14.32
CA ASN A 3 -16.25 33.40 15.52
C ASN A 3 -15.64 31.99 15.46
N LYS A 4 -16.40 31.00 14.96
CA LYS A 4 -15.91 29.62 14.78
C LYS A 4 -14.71 29.54 13.84
N THR A 5 -14.71 30.32 12.76
CA THR A 5 -13.61 30.37 11.79
C THR A 5 -12.38 30.99 12.43
N ILE A 6 -12.54 32.15 13.14
CA ILE A 6 -11.45 32.80 13.86
C ILE A 6 -10.86 31.86 14.93
N ALA A 7 -11.72 31.23 15.72
CA ALA A 7 -11.30 30.29 16.76
C ALA A 7 -10.56 29.08 16.19
N ARG A 8 -11.00 28.53 15.05
CA ARG A 8 -10.33 27.42 14.36
C ARG A 8 -8.95 27.83 13.88
N THR A 9 -8.81 29.01 13.29
CA THR A 9 -7.54 29.56 12.81
C THR A 9 -6.55 29.79 13.95
N LEU A 10 -7.01 30.40 15.07
CA LEU A 10 -6.18 30.59 16.26
C LEU A 10 -5.79 29.25 16.91
N ARG A 11 -6.67 28.26 16.91
CA ARG A 11 -6.35 26.91 17.42
C ARG A 11 -5.26 26.25 16.57
N LEU A 12 -5.37 26.30 15.25
CA LEU A 12 -4.33 25.80 14.35
C LEU A 12 -3.00 26.54 14.57
N LEU A 13 -3.03 27.86 14.71
CA LEU A 13 -1.84 28.65 15.02
C LEU A 13 -1.19 28.17 16.33
N SER A 14 -1.96 28.00 17.41
CA SER A 14 -1.42 27.54 18.69
C SER A 14 -0.82 26.15 18.63
N GLN A 15 -1.41 25.25 17.86
CA GLN A 15 -0.90 23.89 17.65
C GLN A 15 0.41 23.88 16.85
N LEU A 16 0.51 24.70 15.80
CA LEU A 16 1.74 24.84 15.03
C LEU A 16 2.85 25.52 15.84
N MET A 17 2.51 26.55 16.63
CA MET A 17 3.46 27.17 17.56
C MET A 17 4.03 26.14 18.56
N GLU A 18 3.19 25.27 19.12
CA GLU A 18 3.63 24.17 20.01
C GLU A 18 4.52 23.18 19.27
N LEU A 19 4.20 22.84 18.02
CA LEU A 19 4.97 21.94 17.18
C LEU A 19 6.37 22.47 16.83
N HIS A 20 6.50 23.80 16.70
CA HIS A 20 7.77 24.48 16.42
C HIS A 20 8.50 24.99 17.68
N ASP A 21 8.11 24.47 18.86
CA ASP A 21 8.71 24.78 20.16
C ASP A 21 8.73 26.29 20.49
N GLU A 22 7.68 27.01 20.07
CA GLU A 22 7.48 28.40 20.39
C GLU A 22 7.23 28.57 21.90
N ASN A 23 7.45 29.80 22.40
CA ASN A 23 7.28 30.11 23.81
C ASN A 23 5.95 29.60 24.39
N PRO A 24 5.96 28.73 25.42
CA PRO A 24 4.75 28.10 25.97
C PRO A 24 3.68 29.07 26.47
N PHE A 25 4.09 30.28 26.91
CA PHE A 25 3.14 31.31 27.33
C PHE A 25 2.40 31.92 26.14
N LYS A 26 3.09 32.13 25.02
CA LYS A 26 2.46 32.56 23.76
C LYS A 26 1.48 31.50 23.27
N VAL A 27 1.89 30.24 23.22
CA VAL A 27 1.06 29.08 22.80
C VAL A 27 -0.23 29.05 23.61
N ARG A 28 -0.12 29.11 24.97
CA ARG A 28 -1.29 29.08 25.85
C ARG A 28 -2.19 30.30 25.65
N SER A 29 -1.60 31.49 25.46
CA SER A 29 -2.38 32.70 25.21
C SER A 29 -3.23 32.58 23.95
N VAL A 30 -2.66 32.09 22.84
CA VAL A 30 -3.38 31.90 21.59
C VAL A 30 -4.45 30.79 21.72
N ALA A 31 -4.13 29.67 22.40
CA ALA A 31 -5.07 28.60 22.65
C ALA A 31 -6.28 29.03 23.49
N ASN A 32 -6.04 29.79 24.55
CA ASN A 32 -7.09 30.35 25.43
C ASN A 32 -7.97 31.36 24.65
N ALA A 33 -7.35 32.18 23.81
CA ALA A 33 -8.07 33.12 22.96
C ALA A 33 -8.98 32.39 21.97
N ALA A 34 -8.50 31.32 21.33
CA ALA A 34 -9.29 30.47 20.45
C ALA A 34 -10.55 29.92 21.15
N PHE A 35 -10.37 29.37 22.38
CA PHE A 35 -11.49 28.88 23.18
C PHE A 35 -12.48 29.99 23.53
N LYS A 36 -11.99 31.16 23.92
CA LYS A 36 -12.82 32.29 24.32
C LYS A 36 -13.63 32.84 23.15
N VAL A 37 -12.98 33.07 22.01
CA VAL A 37 -13.65 33.54 20.77
C VAL A 37 -14.77 32.58 20.33
N ASP A 38 -14.55 31.27 20.42
CA ASP A 38 -15.55 30.24 20.08
C ASP A 38 -16.83 30.33 20.95
N LYS A 39 -16.71 30.84 22.18
CA LYS A 39 -17.78 30.95 23.18
C LYS A 39 -18.48 32.30 23.22
N LEU A 40 -17.98 33.29 22.49
CA LEU A 40 -18.60 34.63 22.50
C LEU A 40 -20.02 34.59 21.91
N PRO A 41 -21.01 35.21 22.59
CA PRO A 41 -22.40 35.23 22.11
C PRO A 41 -22.67 36.24 21.00
N TYR A 42 -21.65 36.99 20.59
CA TYR A 42 -21.71 38.00 19.54
C TYR A 42 -20.54 37.84 18.54
N PRO A 43 -20.67 38.34 17.31
CA PRO A 43 -19.61 38.26 16.32
C PRO A 43 -18.47 39.21 16.64
N ILE A 44 -17.29 38.69 16.97
CA ILE A 44 -16.09 39.48 17.31
C ILE A 44 -15.56 40.28 16.11
N ALA A 45 -15.82 39.82 14.89
CA ALA A 45 -15.40 40.48 13.66
C ALA A 45 -16.03 41.87 13.45
N SER A 46 -17.11 42.21 14.18
CA SER A 46 -17.75 43.53 14.12
C SER A 46 -17.13 44.54 15.13
N LYS A 47 -16.17 44.12 15.94
CA LYS A 47 -15.53 44.94 16.96
C LYS A 47 -14.27 45.63 16.44
N THR A 48 -14.00 46.81 16.92
CA THR A 48 -12.73 47.52 16.68
C THR A 48 -11.59 46.87 17.44
N LEU A 49 -10.35 47.18 17.07
CA LEU A 49 -9.16 46.66 17.77
C LEU A 49 -9.20 46.96 19.26
N ASP A 50 -9.52 48.20 19.62
CA ASP A 50 -9.59 48.65 21.02
C ASP A 50 -10.69 47.93 21.82
N GLU A 51 -11.85 47.67 21.20
CA GLU A 51 -12.92 46.90 21.82
C GLU A 51 -12.53 45.45 22.04
N ILE A 52 -11.78 44.83 21.12
CA ILE A 52 -11.28 43.45 21.24
C ILE A 52 -10.25 43.38 22.37
N GLU A 53 -9.38 44.36 22.47
CA GLU A 53 -8.33 44.43 23.49
C GLU A 53 -8.89 44.54 24.93
N GLN A 54 -10.08 45.14 25.08
CA GLN A 54 -10.78 45.26 26.38
C GLN A 54 -11.51 43.97 26.78
N ILE A 55 -11.63 42.99 25.90
CA ILE A 55 -12.22 41.69 26.24
C ILE A 55 -11.22 40.94 27.15
N ASP A 56 -11.65 40.62 28.35
CA ASP A 56 -10.82 39.89 29.31
C ASP A 56 -10.21 38.64 28.65
N GLY A 57 -8.88 38.46 28.73
CA GLY A 57 -8.11 37.37 28.13
C GLY A 57 -7.81 37.51 26.63
N LEU A 58 -8.17 38.62 25.96
CA LEU A 58 -7.78 38.96 24.60
C LEU A 58 -6.89 40.20 24.58
N GLY A 59 -5.68 40.07 25.14
CA GLY A 59 -4.74 41.22 25.22
C GLY A 59 -4.27 41.67 23.83
N LYS A 60 -3.54 42.78 23.78
CA LYS A 60 -3.10 43.53 22.60
C LYS A 60 -2.58 42.64 21.44
N SER A 61 -1.72 41.68 21.75
CA SER A 61 -1.16 40.77 20.74
C SER A 61 -2.24 39.90 20.08
N ILE A 62 -3.19 39.41 20.86
CA ILE A 62 -4.31 38.57 20.34
C ILE A 62 -5.31 39.42 19.56
N ALA A 63 -5.64 40.63 20.09
CA ALA A 63 -6.52 41.57 19.41
C ALA A 63 -5.96 41.94 18.01
N GLY A 64 -4.64 42.19 17.94
CA GLY A 64 -3.96 42.42 16.66
C GLY A 64 -4.10 41.26 15.66
N LYS A 65 -3.90 40.01 16.13
CA LYS A 65 -4.07 38.81 15.31
C LYS A 65 -5.52 38.63 14.81
N ILE A 66 -6.52 38.88 15.66
CA ILE A 66 -7.94 38.83 15.31
C ILE A 66 -8.26 39.90 14.27
N SER A 67 -7.78 41.11 14.46
CA SER A 67 -7.96 42.23 13.52
C SER A 67 -7.31 41.94 12.17
N GLU A 68 -6.07 41.45 12.15
CA GLU A 68 -5.37 41.02 10.94
C GLU A 68 -6.18 39.94 10.18
N LEU A 69 -6.64 38.91 10.90
CA LEU A 69 -7.42 37.80 10.31
C LEU A 69 -8.74 38.30 9.72
N VAL A 70 -9.43 39.21 10.40
CA VAL A 70 -10.71 39.78 9.91
C VAL A 70 -10.49 40.65 8.66
N GLN A 71 -9.40 41.42 8.61
CA GLN A 71 -9.09 42.35 7.52
C GLN A 71 -8.52 41.67 6.29
N SER A 72 -7.57 40.73 6.48
CA SER A 72 -6.81 40.11 5.40
C SER A 72 -7.25 38.67 5.08
N ASN A 73 -8.14 38.09 5.89
CA ASN A 73 -8.55 36.68 5.84
C ASN A 73 -7.39 35.69 6.07
N THR A 74 -6.23 36.16 6.52
CA THR A 74 -5.02 35.39 6.77
C THR A 74 -4.28 35.91 8.03
N LEU A 75 -3.35 35.10 8.56
CA LEU A 75 -2.39 35.49 9.57
C LEU A 75 -0.98 35.27 9.03
N ALA A 76 -0.14 36.28 9.02
CA ALA A 76 1.24 36.17 8.55
C ALA A 76 2.01 35.09 9.32
N GLU A 77 1.94 35.12 10.66
CA GLU A 77 2.59 34.13 11.53
C GLU A 77 2.11 32.67 11.25
N LEU A 78 0.82 32.48 10.97
CA LEU A 78 0.28 31.16 10.59
C LEU A 78 0.84 30.73 9.23
N LYS A 79 0.91 31.65 8.27
CA LYS A 79 1.44 31.38 6.94
C LYS A 79 2.92 30.98 6.99
N ASP A 80 3.71 31.66 7.82
CA ASP A 80 5.12 31.36 8.02
C ASP A 80 5.33 29.97 8.62
N LEU A 81 4.58 29.62 9.68
CA LEU A 81 4.64 28.29 10.28
C LEU A 81 4.18 27.18 9.33
N LEU A 82 3.11 27.43 8.56
CA LEU A 82 2.65 26.48 7.53
C LEU A 82 3.69 26.26 6.44
N SER A 83 4.44 27.29 6.05
CA SER A 83 5.51 27.14 5.04
C SER A 83 6.68 26.27 5.51
N GLN A 84 6.88 26.16 6.82
CA GLN A 84 7.93 25.36 7.46
C GLN A 84 7.45 23.97 7.90
N THR A 85 6.15 23.69 7.77
CA THR A 85 5.54 22.43 8.22
C THR A 85 5.10 21.61 7.00
N PRO A 86 5.53 20.35 6.85
CA PRO A 86 5.02 19.48 5.78
C PRO A 86 3.49 19.41 5.81
N PRO A 87 2.80 19.47 4.66
CA PRO A 87 1.34 19.44 4.61
C PRO A 87 0.71 18.23 5.32
N GLY A 88 1.34 17.06 5.25
CA GLY A 88 0.86 15.85 5.91
C GLY A 88 0.94 15.93 7.44
N ILE A 89 1.88 16.70 8.00
CA ILE A 89 1.93 16.97 9.45
C ILE A 89 0.72 17.80 9.88
N VAL A 90 0.33 18.77 9.07
CA VAL A 90 -0.89 19.58 9.33
C VAL A 90 -2.14 18.69 9.22
N GLU A 91 -2.15 17.74 8.31
CA GLU A 91 -3.23 16.75 8.17
C GLU A 91 -3.32 15.84 9.40
N MET A 92 -2.20 15.36 9.93
CA MET A 92 -2.16 14.54 11.15
C MET A 92 -2.77 15.23 12.37
N MET A 93 -2.74 16.56 12.45
CA MET A 93 -3.40 17.31 13.54
C MET A 93 -4.92 17.11 13.58
N ARG A 94 -5.53 16.62 12.53
CA ARG A 94 -6.97 16.29 12.46
C ARG A 94 -7.29 14.89 12.97
N ILE A 95 -6.27 14.06 13.18
CA ILE A 95 -6.43 12.69 13.68
C ILE A 95 -6.71 12.73 15.18
N LYS A 96 -7.85 12.19 15.58
CA LYS A 96 -8.23 12.12 16.98
C LYS A 96 -7.19 11.32 17.79
N GLY A 97 -6.72 11.90 18.88
CA GLY A 97 -5.70 11.28 19.74
C GLY A 97 -4.25 11.63 19.41
N LEU A 98 -4.02 12.36 18.31
CA LEU A 98 -2.72 12.94 17.97
C LEU A 98 -2.68 14.43 18.35
N GLY A 99 -2.09 14.73 19.48
CA GLY A 99 -1.78 16.12 19.87
C GLY A 99 -0.39 16.54 19.37
N PRO A 100 -0.06 17.87 19.41
CA PRO A 100 1.21 18.40 18.89
C PRO A 100 2.46 17.65 19.38
N LYS A 101 2.51 17.27 20.66
CA LYS A 101 3.64 16.52 21.24
C LYS A 101 3.84 15.14 20.61
N LYS A 102 2.75 14.41 20.34
CA LYS A 102 2.82 13.11 19.66
C LYS A 102 3.21 13.29 18.20
N ILE A 103 2.68 14.32 17.55
CA ILE A 103 3.02 14.65 16.17
C ILE A 103 4.48 15.04 16.03
N LEU A 104 5.03 15.76 17.03
CA LEU A 104 6.46 16.10 17.05
C LEU A 104 7.35 14.85 17.06
N ILE A 105 7.01 13.85 17.89
CA ILE A 105 7.72 12.56 17.93
C ILE A 105 7.59 11.83 16.58
N ILE A 106 6.39 11.77 16.01
CA ILE A 106 6.15 11.16 14.70
C ILE A 106 7.00 11.84 13.62
N TRP A 107 7.04 13.19 13.61
CA TRP A 107 7.78 13.94 12.60
C TRP A 107 9.29 13.91 12.81
N LYS A 108 9.75 14.25 14.02
CA LYS A 108 11.19 14.49 14.26
C LYS A 108 11.96 13.21 14.62
N ASP A 109 11.34 12.33 15.42
CA ASP A 109 12.02 11.13 15.89
C ASP A 109 11.84 9.95 14.92
N LEU A 110 10.64 9.81 14.33
CA LEU A 110 10.34 8.72 13.39
C LEU A 110 10.49 9.12 11.91
N GLY A 111 10.68 10.42 11.60
CA GLY A 111 10.85 10.90 10.23
C GLY A 111 9.62 10.75 9.34
N ILE A 112 8.42 10.70 9.93
CA ILE A 112 7.15 10.48 9.23
C ILE A 112 6.52 11.85 8.93
N GLU A 113 6.24 12.14 7.65
CA GLU A 113 5.78 13.45 7.20
C GLU A 113 4.38 13.46 6.59
N ASN A 114 3.76 12.30 6.38
CA ASN A 114 2.39 12.20 5.86
C ASN A 114 1.59 11.07 6.51
N VAL A 115 0.25 11.16 6.38
CA VAL A 115 -0.71 10.24 7.04
C VAL A 115 -0.52 8.79 6.59
N GLY A 116 -0.12 8.56 5.35
CA GLY A 116 0.08 7.21 4.88
C GLY A 116 1.38 6.58 5.34
N GLU A 117 2.47 7.36 5.47
CA GLU A 117 3.67 6.90 6.17
C GLU A 117 3.35 6.54 7.62
N LEU A 118 2.51 7.34 8.28
CA LEU A 118 2.03 7.05 9.61
C LEU A 118 1.22 5.74 9.65
N TYR A 119 0.33 5.54 8.70
CA TYR A 119 -0.44 4.31 8.59
C TYR A 119 0.46 3.10 8.35
N TYR A 120 1.43 3.24 7.46
CA TYR A 120 2.41 2.19 7.19
C TYR A 120 3.26 1.88 8.42
N ALA A 121 3.76 2.90 9.11
CA ALA A 121 4.51 2.75 10.36
C ALA A 121 3.69 2.05 11.48
N CYS A 122 2.36 2.25 11.50
CA CYS A 122 1.48 1.49 12.38
C CYS A 122 1.42 0.00 12.00
N ASN A 123 1.50 -0.35 10.73
CA ASN A 123 1.51 -1.74 10.28
C ASN A 123 2.85 -2.43 10.58
N GLU A 124 3.95 -1.68 10.55
CA GLU A 124 5.30 -2.14 10.91
C GLU A 124 5.61 -2.03 12.42
N ASN A 125 4.63 -1.71 13.25
CA ASN A 125 4.76 -1.53 14.70
C ASN A 125 5.76 -0.45 15.17
N ARG A 126 6.21 0.43 14.28
CA ARG A 126 7.22 1.47 14.57
C ARG A 126 6.78 2.47 15.63
N LEU A 127 5.44 2.67 15.82
CA LEU A 127 4.94 3.59 16.83
C LEU A 127 5.03 3.01 18.25
N ILE A 128 4.97 1.70 18.42
CA ILE A 128 4.94 1.06 19.75
C ILE A 128 6.20 1.38 20.54
N GLU A 129 7.35 1.45 19.87
CA GLU A 129 8.65 1.75 20.47
C GLU A 129 8.82 3.24 20.80
N ALA A 130 7.98 4.11 20.22
CA ALA A 130 8.09 5.55 20.45
C ALA A 130 7.48 5.97 21.78
N LYS A 131 8.14 6.91 22.47
CA LYS A 131 7.71 7.43 23.78
C LYS A 131 6.29 8.01 23.72
N GLY A 132 5.40 7.48 24.56
CA GLY A 132 4.00 7.97 24.66
C GLY A 132 3.05 7.29 23.70
N PHE A 133 3.51 6.24 23.01
CA PHE A 133 2.70 5.35 22.21
C PHE A 133 2.69 3.95 22.84
N GLY A 134 1.70 3.18 22.49
CA GLY A 134 1.57 1.77 22.86
C GLY A 134 0.62 1.11 21.88
N LEU A 135 0.53 -0.21 21.89
CA LEU A 135 -0.26 -0.99 20.94
C LEU A 135 -1.69 -0.44 20.76
N LYS A 136 -2.37 -0.12 21.86
CA LYS A 136 -3.74 0.43 21.80
C LYS A 136 -3.80 1.77 21.05
N THR A 137 -2.85 2.66 21.31
CA THR A 137 -2.80 3.98 20.65
C THR A 137 -2.51 3.82 19.15
N GLN A 138 -1.59 2.93 18.80
CA GLN A 138 -1.28 2.61 17.41
C GLN A 138 -2.50 2.08 16.66
N GLU A 139 -3.23 1.13 17.24
CA GLU A 139 -4.46 0.58 16.65
C GLU A 139 -5.58 1.63 16.51
N GLU A 140 -5.73 2.55 17.47
CA GLU A 140 -6.70 3.65 17.38
C GLU A 140 -6.34 4.64 16.26
N ILE A 141 -5.06 4.96 16.11
CA ILE A 141 -4.55 5.82 15.01
C ILE A 141 -4.82 5.13 13.68
N LYS A 142 -4.44 3.86 13.56
CA LYS A 142 -4.65 3.05 12.36
C LYS A 142 -6.11 3.05 11.91
N LYS A 143 -7.04 2.73 12.81
CA LYS A 143 -8.50 2.74 12.52
C LYS A 143 -9.01 4.12 12.11
N THR A 144 -8.50 5.18 12.72
CA THR A 144 -8.91 6.55 12.35
C THR A 144 -8.42 6.92 10.96
N ILE A 145 -7.22 6.51 10.60
CA ILE A 145 -6.67 6.73 9.25
C ILE A 145 -7.46 5.93 8.22
N GLU A 146 -7.73 4.65 8.47
CA GLU A 146 -8.55 3.80 7.60
C GLU A 146 -9.92 4.43 7.33
N PHE A 147 -10.58 4.93 8.37
CA PHE A 147 -11.87 5.62 8.23
C PHE A 147 -11.77 6.88 7.36
N ASN A 148 -10.70 7.67 7.53
CA ASN A 148 -10.49 8.89 6.73
C ASN A 148 -10.15 8.57 5.27
N MET A 149 -9.36 7.52 5.01
CA MET A 149 -9.04 7.07 3.65
C MET A 149 -10.30 6.60 2.91
N ALA A 150 -11.18 5.86 3.58
CA ALA A 150 -12.45 5.41 3.03
C ALA A 150 -13.36 6.56 2.56
N SER A 151 -13.26 7.73 3.19
CA SER A 151 -14.09 8.91 2.82
C SER A 151 -13.74 9.51 1.45
N ASN A 152 -12.63 9.13 0.82
CA ASN A 152 -12.22 9.61 -0.50
C ASN A 152 -12.81 8.78 -1.67
N GLY A 153 -13.62 7.75 -1.39
CA GLY A 153 -14.27 6.90 -2.41
C GLY A 153 -13.31 6.00 -3.20
N ARG A 154 -12.05 5.85 -2.74
CA ARG A 154 -11.03 4.96 -3.31
C ARG A 154 -10.46 4.08 -2.23
N PHE A 155 -10.36 2.79 -2.49
CA PHE A 155 -9.99 1.78 -1.51
C PHE A 155 -8.88 0.89 -2.03
N LEU A 156 -8.05 0.36 -1.14
CA LEU A 156 -7.17 -0.75 -1.50
C LEU A 156 -8.01 -2.02 -1.71
N TYR A 157 -7.57 -2.90 -2.61
CA TYR A 157 -8.23 -4.19 -2.84
C TYR A 157 -8.47 -4.94 -1.52
N ALA A 158 -7.48 -5.00 -0.64
CA ALA A 158 -7.56 -5.67 0.64
C ALA A 158 -8.62 -5.08 1.60
N GLN A 159 -8.94 -3.79 1.47
CA GLN A 159 -9.94 -3.12 2.32
C GLN A 159 -11.37 -3.49 1.94
N VAL A 160 -11.61 -3.77 0.65
CA VAL A 160 -12.96 -4.06 0.14
C VAL A 160 -13.26 -5.54 -0.01
N GLU A 161 -12.25 -6.41 0.06
CA GLU A 161 -12.37 -7.82 -0.24
C GLU A 161 -13.43 -8.52 0.61
N SER A 162 -13.36 -8.38 1.94
CA SER A 162 -14.33 -9.01 2.84
C SER A 162 -15.77 -8.51 2.60
N PHE A 163 -15.92 -7.22 2.28
CA PHE A 163 -17.23 -6.67 1.93
C PHE A 163 -17.73 -7.23 0.60
N ALA A 164 -16.89 -7.28 -0.43
CA ALA A 164 -17.27 -7.78 -1.76
C ALA A 164 -17.72 -9.25 -1.72
N GLU A 165 -16.98 -10.09 -0.98
CA GLU A 165 -17.33 -11.52 -0.83
C GLU A 165 -18.61 -11.70 -0.01
N ALA A 166 -18.78 -10.96 1.10
CA ALA A 166 -20.01 -11.00 1.89
C ALA A 166 -21.22 -10.51 1.09
N LEU A 167 -21.05 -9.46 0.27
CA LEU A 167 -22.11 -8.96 -0.60
C LEU A 167 -22.48 -10.00 -1.67
N LEU A 168 -21.48 -10.64 -2.30
CA LEU A 168 -21.71 -11.71 -3.27
C LEU A 168 -22.53 -12.85 -2.68
N ASP A 169 -22.20 -13.29 -1.47
CA ASP A 169 -22.92 -14.38 -0.79
C ASP A 169 -24.33 -13.96 -0.38
N ARG A 170 -24.51 -12.71 0.04
CA ARG A 170 -25.84 -12.17 0.36
C ARG A 170 -26.72 -12.09 -0.89
N ILE A 171 -26.18 -11.65 -2.02
CA ILE A 171 -26.90 -11.62 -3.30
C ILE A 171 -27.31 -13.04 -3.72
N LYS A 172 -26.42 -14.02 -3.64
CA LYS A 172 -26.74 -15.43 -3.94
C LYS A 172 -27.88 -15.97 -3.09
N THR A 173 -27.91 -15.63 -1.81
CA THR A 173 -28.89 -16.17 -0.85
C THR A 173 -30.24 -15.45 -0.88
N GLU A 174 -30.25 -14.13 -1.01
CA GLU A 174 -31.45 -13.32 -0.85
C GLU A 174 -32.07 -12.88 -2.21
N ILE A 175 -31.25 -12.50 -3.19
CA ILE A 175 -31.71 -12.11 -4.55
C ILE A 175 -31.89 -13.34 -5.43
N LYS A 176 -31.04 -14.36 -5.28
CA LYS A 176 -31.08 -15.65 -5.98
C LYS A 176 -31.09 -15.50 -7.50
N PRO A 177 -30.09 -14.84 -8.12
CA PRO A 177 -29.93 -14.84 -9.55
C PRO A 177 -29.56 -16.25 -10.05
N GLU A 178 -29.76 -16.53 -11.33
CA GLU A 178 -29.30 -17.80 -11.94
C GLU A 178 -27.78 -17.90 -11.86
N TYR A 179 -27.08 -16.81 -12.20
CA TYR A 179 -25.64 -16.65 -12.03
C TYR A 179 -25.31 -15.24 -11.52
N VAL A 180 -24.19 -15.11 -10.80
CA VAL A 180 -23.66 -13.80 -10.35
C VAL A 180 -22.14 -13.82 -10.29
N TRP A 181 -21.52 -12.74 -10.76
CA TRP A 181 -20.08 -12.55 -10.74
C TRP A 181 -19.73 -11.16 -10.25
N LEU A 182 -18.67 -11.06 -9.42
CA LEU A 182 -17.93 -9.82 -9.24
C LEU A 182 -17.21 -9.48 -10.55
N THR A 183 -17.20 -8.21 -10.92
CA THR A 183 -16.64 -7.72 -12.19
C THR A 183 -15.75 -6.50 -11.96
N GLY A 184 -15.49 -5.70 -12.97
CA GLY A 184 -14.75 -4.45 -12.87
C GLY A 184 -13.32 -4.59 -12.36
N GLN A 185 -12.88 -3.55 -11.68
CA GLN A 185 -11.54 -3.48 -11.08
C GLN A 185 -11.27 -4.63 -10.08
N TYR A 186 -12.30 -5.03 -9.32
CA TYR A 186 -12.17 -6.13 -8.35
C TYR A 186 -11.81 -7.45 -9.03
N ARG A 187 -12.49 -7.81 -10.13
CA ARG A 187 -12.21 -9.04 -10.87
C ARG A 187 -10.87 -8.98 -11.59
N ARG A 188 -10.46 -7.80 -12.08
CA ARG A 188 -9.13 -7.58 -12.67
C ARG A 188 -8.00 -7.53 -11.64
N LYS A 189 -8.29 -7.66 -10.35
CA LYS A 189 -7.30 -7.59 -9.26
C LYS A 189 -6.51 -6.27 -9.26
N SER A 190 -7.22 -5.17 -9.51
CA SER A 190 -6.61 -3.85 -9.45
C SER A 190 -6.19 -3.52 -8.01
N GLU A 191 -5.06 -2.86 -7.83
CA GLU A 191 -4.52 -2.46 -6.53
C GLU A 191 -5.43 -1.47 -5.80
N ILE A 192 -6.18 -0.66 -6.57
CA ILE A 192 -7.12 0.35 -6.07
C ILE A 192 -8.49 0.06 -6.69
N ILE A 193 -9.52 0.16 -5.87
CA ILE A 193 -10.92 -0.11 -6.20
C ILE A 193 -11.73 1.18 -5.97
N ASP A 194 -12.45 1.62 -6.99
CA ASP A 194 -13.36 2.78 -6.93
C ASP A 194 -14.83 2.32 -6.72
N SER A 195 -15.18 1.12 -7.20
CA SER A 195 -16.51 0.52 -7.04
C SER A 195 -16.45 -1.00 -6.99
N ILE A 196 -17.46 -1.61 -6.41
CA ILE A 196 -17.73 -3.06 -6.49
C ILE A 196 -18.84 -3.27 -7.51
N ASP A 197 -18.48 -3.87 -8.63
CA ASP A 197 -19.38 -4.10 -9.75
C ASP A 197 -19.74 -5.59 -9.84
N LEU A 198 -21.03 -5.88 -10.03
CA LEU A 198 -21.52 -7.24 -10.20
C LEU A 198 -22.38 -7.34 -11.46
N VAL A 199 -22.33 -8.49 -12.09
CA VAL A 199 -23.26 -8.91 -13.16
C VAL A 199 -24.14 -10.04 -12.63
N LEU A 200 -25.45 -9.89 -12.76
CA LEU A 200 -26.45 -10.82 -12.29
C LEU A 200 -27.29 -11.29 -13.48
N VAL A 201 -27.37 -12.60 -13.70
CA VAL A 201 -28.33 -13.21 -14.66
C VAL A 201 -29.68 -13.31 -13.97
N LYS A 202 -30.46 -12.27 -14.08
CA LYS A 202 -31.79 -12.12 -13.52
C LYS A 202 -32.47 -10.87 -14.10
N GLU A 203 -33.77 -10.92 -14.32
CA GLU A 203 -34.53 -9.73 -14.62
C GLU A 203 -34.65 -8.82 -13.37
N LEU A 204 -34.54 -7.51 -13.58
CA LEU A 204 -34.78 -6.53 -12.55
C LEU A 204 -36.27 -6.44 -12.29
N ASP A 205 -36.72 -6.97 -11.17
CA ASP A 205 -38.12 -7.02 -10.75
C ASP A 205 -38.36 -6.18 -9.47
N HIS A 206 -39.65 -5.92 -9.20
CA HIS A 206 -40.11 -5.13 -8.05
C HIS A 206 -39.76 -5.73 -6.67
N THR A 207 -39.30 -6.98 -6.60
CA THR A 207 -38.97 -7.66 -5.33
C THR A 207 -37.57 -7.37 -4.86
N ILE A 208 -36.71 -6.82 -5.71
CA ILE A 208 -35.28 -6.60 -5.44
C ILE A 208 -35.10 -5.34 -4.57
N LEU A 209 -35.75 -4.25 -4.94
CA LEU A 209 -35.59 -2.97 -4.26
C LEU A 209 -35.93 -3.03 -2.76
N PRO A 210 -37.06 -3.61 -2.31
CA PRO A 210 -37.36 -3.72 -0.89
C PRO A 210 -36.32 -4.54 -0.10
N LYS A 211 -35.67 -5.51 -0.74
CA LYS A 211 -34.59 -6.27 -0.10
C LYS A 211 -33.36 -5.39 0.10
N LEU A 212 -32.94 -4.65 -0.93
CA LEU A 212 -31.81 -3.73 -0.83
C LEU A 212 -32.05 -2.63 0.22
N GLU A 213 -33.25 -2.09 0.28
CA GLU A 213 -33.66 -1.13 1.32
C GLU A 213 -33.54 -1.71 2.73
N SER A 214 -33.84 -3.01 2.90
CA SER A 214 -33.67 -3.72 4.19
C SER A 214 -32.20 -3.98 4.57
N TRP A 215 -31.25 -3.70 3.67
CA TRP A 215 -29.81 -3.90 3.91
C TRP A 215 -29.10 -2.64 4.46
N ASP A 216 -29.86 -1.58 4.78
CA ASP A 216 -29.35 -0.29 5.29
C ASP A 216 -28.31 0.40 4.39
N TYR A 217 -28.40 0.16 3.06
CA TYR A 217 -27.57 0.88 2.09
C TYR A 217 -28.15 2.26 1.79
N LYS A 218 -27.26 3.19 1.43
CA LYS A 218 -27.61 4.58 1.17
C LYS A 218 -27.63 4.88 -0.33
N ASP A 219 -28.30 5.97 -0.70
CA ASP A 219 -28.28 6.54 -2.04
C ASP A 219 -28.63 5.51 -3.13
N ILE A 220 -29.71 4.73 -2.91
CA ILE A 220 -30.14 3.70 -3.87
C ILE A 220 -30.74 4.38 -5.09
N GLU A 221 -30.10 4.22 -6.23
CA GLU A 221 -30.52 4.70 -7.54
C GLU A 221 -30.84 3.52 -8.44
N VAL A 222 -32.05 3.53 -9.06
CA VAL A 222 -32.52 2.47 -9.95
C VAL A 222 -32.52 3.02 -11.38
N LEU A 223 -31.77 2.37 -12.27
CA LEU A 223 -31.72 2.61 -13.70
C LEU A 223 -32.39 1.43 -14.42
N GLU A 224 -32.49 1.50 -15.76
CA GLU A 224 -33.22 0.49 -16.55
C GLU A 224 -32.84 -0.96 -16.23
N ASN A 225 -31.54 -1.29 -16.28
CA ASN A 225 -31.00 -2.63 -15.98
C ASN A 225 -29.89 -2.59 -14.92
N GLN A 226 -29.87 -1.55 -14.07
CA GLN A 226 -28.81 -1.37 -13.09
C GLN A 226 -29.37 -0.79 -11.79
N ILE A 227 -28.82 -1.24 -10.68
CA ILE A 227 -29.02 -0.59 -9.37
C ILE A 227 -27.66 -0.16 -8.86
N LYS A 228 -27.57 1.10 -8.44
CA LYS A 228 -26.39 1.67 -7.80
C LYS A 228 -26.73 2.08 -6.37
N PHE A 229 -25.83 1.84 -5.44
CA PHE A 229 -25.98 2.26 -4.05
C PHE A 229 -24.63 2.42 -3.36
N GLN A 230 -24.64 2.95 -2.15
CA GLN A 230 -23.45 3.14 -1.35
C GLN A 230 -23.52 2.35 -0.04
N SER A 231 -22.44 1.66 0.32
CA SER A 231 -22.30 1.00 1.62
C SER A 231 -22.11 2.02 2.75
N GLU A 232 -22.26 1.59 4.01
CA GLU A 232 -21.95 2.42 5.18
C GLU A 232 -20.51 2.96 5.18
N GLN A 233 -19.59 2.20 4.59
CA GLN A 233 -18.17 2.56 4.47
C GLN A 233 -17.88 3.50 3.29
N GLY A 234 -18.90 3.88 2.52
CA GLY A 234 -18.74 4.76 1.36
C GLY A 234 -18.38 4.04 0.06
N ILE A 235 -18.37 2.69 0.03
CA ILE A 235 -18.06 1.92 -1.17
C ILE A 235 -19.26 1.99 -2.12
N ILE A 236 -19.02 2.41 -3.36
CA ILE A 236 -20.03 2.40 -4.41
C ILE A 236 -20.21 0.96 -4.90
N VAL A 237 -21.45 0.51 -4.99
CA VAL A 237 -21.82 -0.80 -5.54
C VAL A 237 -22.69 -0.61 -6.77
N GLN A 238 -22.45 -1.41 -7.81
CA GLN A 238 -23.25 -1.42 -9.04
C GLN A 238 -23.68 -2.85 -9.35
N LEU A 239 -25.00 -3.09 -9.34
CA LEU A 239 -25.61 -4.36 -9.75
C LEU A 239 -26.11 -4.22 -11.18
N ASN A 240 -25.56 -4.99 -12.13
CA ASN A 240 -25.96 -5.00 -13.53
C ASN A 240 -26.79 -6.26 -13.80
N PHE A 241 -28.04 -6.09 -14.22
CA PHE A 241 -28.96 -7.19 -14.50
C PHE A 241 -28.95 -7.49 -15.99
N VAL A 242 -28.75 -8.77 -16.34
CA VAL A 242 -28.56 -9.21 -17.72
C VAL A 242 -29.33 -10.48 -18.02
N ASN A 243 -29.64 -10.70 -19.30
CA ASN A 243 -30.17 -11.97 -19.79
C ASN A 243 -29.06 -13.02 -19.93
N ASN A 244 -29.41 -14.28 -19.71
CA ASN A 244 -28.43 -15.39 -19.76
C ASN A 244 -27.70 -15.48 -21.11
N ASN A 245 -28.38 -15.23 -22.22
CA ASN A 245 -27.80 -15.33 -23.55
C ASN A 245 -26.83 -14.18 -23.91
N GLU A 246 -26.79 -13.11 -23.12
CA GLU A 246 -25.93 -11.93 -23.30
C GLU A 246 -24.83 -11.85 -22.25
N SER A 247 -24.88 -12.75 -21.26
CA SER A 247 -24.00 -12.71 -20.08
C SER A 247 -22.51 -12.80 -20.41
N GLY A 248 -22.14 -13.54 -21.47
CA GLY A 248 -20.74 -13.66 -21.90
C GLY A 248 -20.14 -12.34 -22.35
N TRP A 249 -20.87 -11.57 -23.17
CA TRP A 249 -20.42 -10.26 -23.61
C TRP A 249 -20.47 -9.21 -22.48
N GLU A 250 -21.55 -9.21 -21.71
CA GLU A 250 -21.70 -8.29 -20.58
C GLU A 250 -20.59 -8.49 -19.51
N LEU A 251 -20.19 -9.72 -19.24
CA LEU A 251 -19.07 -10.00 -18.37
C LEU A 251 -17.76 -9.39 -18.88
N ILE A 252 -17.53 -9.42 -20.19
CA ILE A 252 -16.36 -8.80 -20.81
C ILE A 252 -16.45 -7.27 -20.68
N LEU A 253 -17.58 -6.67 -21.04
CA LEU A 253 -17.83 -5.24 -20.96
C LEU A 253 -17.64 -4.70 -19.54
N LYS A 254 -18.15 -5.41 -18.55
CA LYS A 254 -18.09 -4.99 -17.15
C LYS A 254 -16.78 -5.39 -16.45
N THR A 255 -15.97 -6.29 -17.05
CA THR A 255 -14.69 -6.73 -16.47
C THR A 255 -13.50 -6.03 -17.10
N GLY A 256 -13.37 -6.00 -18.43
CA GLY A 256 -12.24 -5.40 -19.14
C GLY A 256 -12.14 -3.89 -18.91
N ASN A 257 -10.94 -3.33 -19.01
CA ASN A 257 -10.84 -1.89 -19.15
C ASN A 257 -11.32 -1.45 -20.55
N GLN A 258 -11.50 -0.16 -20.76
CA GLN A 258 -12.07 0.34 -22.01
C GLN A 258 -11.22 -0.04 -23.23
N GLU A 259 -9.88 0.03 -23.14
CA GLU A 259 -8.99 -0.33 -24.26
C GLU A 259 -9.10 -1.80 -24.64
N HIS A 260 -9.17 -2.70 -23.65
CA HIS A 260 -9.39 -4.12 -23.90
C HIS A 260 -10.71 -4.38 -24.62
N VAL A 261 -11.79 -3.75 -24.15
CA VAL A 261 -13.13 -3.89 -24.74
C VAL A 261 -13.13 -3.37 -26.17
N ASP A 262 -12.56 -2.20 -26.44
CA ASP A 262 -12.52 -1.58 -27.77
C ASP A 262 -11.74 -2.45 -28.77
N ILE A 263 -10.60 -3.01 -28.35
CA ILE A 263 -9.81 -3.92 -29.21
C ILE A 263 -10.62 -5.16 -29.54
N LEU A 264 -11.20 -5.83 -28.53
CA LEU A 264 -11.96 -7.06 -28.73
C LEU A 264 -13.20 -6.80 -29.59
N GLN A 265 -13.93 -5.71 -29.35
CA GLN A 265 -15.07 -5.31 -30.15
C GLN A 265 -14.69 -5.05 -31.62
N SER A 266 -13.52 -4.48 -31.87
CA SER A 266 -13.01 -4.29 -33.22
C SER A 266 -12.76 -5.59 -33.97
N MET A 267 -12.38 -6.66 -33.25
CA MET A 267 -12.16 -8.00 -33.81
C MET A 267 -13.49 -8.73 -34.09
N LEU A 268 -14.55 -8.38 -33.35
CA LEU A 268 -15.87 -9.01 -33.42
C LEU A 268 -16.84 -8.32 -34.38
N LYS A 269 -16.37 -7.41 -35.24
CA LYS A 269 -17.22 -6.65 -36.17
C LYS A 269 -18.11 -7.55 -37.00
N GLY A 270 -19.43 -7.38 -36.86
CA GLY A 270 -20.45 -8.13 -37.58
C GLY A 270 -20.76 -9.53 -37.01
N ALA A 271 -20.14 -9.91 -35.89
CA ALA A 271 -20.50 -11.13 -35.18
C ALA A 271 -21.73 -10.92 -34.30
N ASP A 272 -22.52 -11.98 -34.17
CA ASP A 272 -23.59 -12.04 -33.17
C ASP A 272 -22.95 -12.29 -31.80
N LEU A 273 -23.22 -11.38 -30.82
CA LEU A 273 -22.63 -11.42 -29.48
C LEU A 273 -23.49 -12.18 -28.46
N TYR A 274 -24.53 -12.88 -28.92
CA TYR A 274 -25.33 -13.76 -28.07
C TYR A 274 -24.49 -14.97 -27.63
N ALA A 275 -23.92 -14.88 -26.45
CA ALA A 275 -23.08 -15.91 -25.85
C ALA A 275 -23.27 -15.97 -24.35
N LYS A 276 -23.31 -17.17 -23.79
CA LYS A 276 -23.47 -17.38 -22.34
C LYS A 276 -22.15 -17.25 -21.57
N THR A 277 -21.04 -17.41 -22.26
CA THR A 277 -19.71 -17.41 -21.64
C THR A 277 -18.74 -16.48 -22.37
N GLU A 278 -17.82 -15.90 -21.61
CA GLU A 278 -16.74 -15.09 -22.17
C GLU A 278 -15.86 -15.89 -23.14
N SER A 279 -15.64 -17.19 -22.86
CA SER A 279 -14.84 -18.09 -23.72
C SER A 279 -15.44 -18.22 -25.12
N GLU A 280 -16.76 -18.21 -25.25
CA GLU A 280 -17.44 -18.22 -26.56
C GLU A 280 -17.13 -16.93 -27.33
N ILE A 281 -17.14 -15.80 -26.68
CA ILE A 281 -16.81 -14.48 -27.28
C ILE A 281 -15.34 -14.45 -27.77
N TYR A 282 -14.39 -14.90 -26.95
CA TYR A 282 -12.98 -14.97 -27.36
C TYR A 282 -12.76 -15.93 -28.52
N LYS A 283 -13.50 -17.05 -28.54
CA LYS A 283 -13.49 -17.98 -29.65
C LYS A 283 -14.03 -17.37 -30.94
N LEU A 284 -15.10 -16.56 -30.87
CA LEU A 284 -15.62 -15.80 -32.01
C LEU A 284 -14.58 -14.80 -32.54
N ALA A 285 -13.79 -14.19 -31.65
CA ALA A 285 -12.69 -13.31 -32.03
C ALA A 285 -11.45 -14.05 -32.58
N GLY A 286 -11.43 -15.40 -32.56
CA GLY A 286 -10.33 -16.22 -33.07
C GLY A 286 -9.07 -16.20 -32.18
N ILE A 287 -9.22 -15.91 -30.90
CA ILE A 287 -8.11 -15.88 -29.92
C ILE A 287 -8.45 -16.73 -28.68
N PRO A 288 -7.45 -17.19 -27.92
CA PRO A 288 -7.67 -17.90 -26.68
C PRO A 288 -8.30 -16.96 -25.62
N PHE A 289 -8.94 -17.59 -24.62
CA PHE A 289 -9.47 -16.85 -23.46
C PHE A 289 -8.36 -16.07 -22.76
N ILE A 290 -8.65 -14.80 -22.46
CA ILE A 290 -7.75 -13.92 -21.73
C ILE A 290 -8.25 -13.82 -20.29
N GLU A 291 -7.40 -14.17 -19.32
CA GLU A 291 -7.73 -14.08 -17.91
C GLU A 291 -8.11 -12.65 -17.53
N PRO A 292 -9.11 -12.49 -16.63
CA PRO A 292 -9.60 -11.16 -16.23
C PRO A 292 -8.50 -10.20 -15.78
N GLU A 293 -7.50 -10.70 -15.06
CA GLU A 293 -6.38 -9.92 -14.53
C GLU A 293 -5.55 -9.23 -15.63
N LEU A 294 -5.51 -9.83 -16.83
CA LEU A 294 -4.71 -9.33 -17.95
C LEU A 294 -5.46 -8.36 -18.87
N ARG A 295 -6.76 -8.10 -18.64
CA ARG A 295 -7.61 -7.31 -19.54
C ARG A 295 -7.42 -5.80 -19.37
N GLU A 296 -6.23 -5.32 -19.67
CA GLU A 296 -5.85 -3.91 -19.51
C GLU A 296 -5.61 -3.19 -20.86
N GLY A 297 -5.77 -3.88 -22.01
CA GLY A 297 -5.66 -3.28 -23.34
C GLY A 297 -4.22 -3.12 -23.84
N ASP A 298 -3.23 -3.72 -23.19
CA ASP A 298 -1.81 -3.55 -23.54
C ASP A 298 -1.26 -4.78 -24.30
N MET A 299 -0.62 -5.68 -23.61
CA MET A 299 0.17 -6.77 -24.23
C MET A 299 -0.64 -8.03 -24.45
N GLU A 300 -1.75 -8.21 -23.77
CA GLU A 300 -2.51 -9.46 -23.75
C GLU A 300 -2.99 -9.90 -25.14
N PHE A 301 -3.38 -8.97 -26.03
CA PHE A 301 -3.80 -9.31 -27.39
C PHE A 301 -2.63 -9.75 -28.28
N LYS A 302 -1.43 -9.21 -28.08
CA LYS A 302 -0.22 -9.67 -28.78
C LYS A 302 0.12 -11.09 -28.35
N LEU A 303 0.10 -11.34 -27.03
CA LEU A 303 0.35 -12.66 -26.46
C LEU A 303 -0.72 -13.68 -26.88
N ALA A 304 -2.00 -13.28 -26.90
CA ALA A 304 -3.09 -14.13 -27.36
C ALA A 304 -2.95 -14.52 -28.84
N LYS A 305 -2.65 -13.56 -29.72
CA LYS A 305 -2.46 -13.80 -31.18
C LYS A 305 -1.24 -14.68 -31.46
N SER A 306 -0.20 -14.64 -30.66
CA SER A 306 0.99 -15.51 -30.78
C SER A 306 0.86 -16.81 -29.98
N ASN A 307 -0.31 -17.08 -29.38
CA ASN A 307 -0.56 -18.23 -28.52
C ASN A 307 0.48 -18.38 -27.36
N SER A 308 0.91 -17.26 -26.81
CA SER A 308 1.94 -17.16 -25.75
C SER A 308 1.43 -16.52 -24.46
N LEU A 309 0.12 -16.58 -24.20
CA LEU A 309 -0.43 -16.15 -22.91
C LEU A 309 0.23 -16.96 -21.78
N PRO A 310 0.69 -16.32 -20.71
CA PRO A 310 1.35 -17.01 -19.61
C PRO A 310 0.36 -17.88 -18.81
N GLN A 311 0.83 -19.01 -18.31
CA GLN A 311 0.15 -19.71 -17.24
C GLN A 311 0.39 -18.92 -15.95
N LEU A 312 -0.64 -18.18 -15.50
CA LEU A 312 -0.53 -17.29 -14.36
C LEU A 312 -0.25 -18.05 -13.07
N ILE A 313 0.70 -17.54 -12.29
CA ILE A 313 1.07 -18.07 -10.99
C ILE A 313 -0.14 -18.21 -10.06
N GLN A 314 -0.15 -19.25 -9.21
CA GLN A 314 -1.12 -19.48 -8.16
C GLN A 314 -0.47 -19.31 -6.78
N TYR A 315 -1.26 -18.95 -5.77
CA TYR A 315 -0.76 -18.86 -4.40
C TYR A 315 -0.16 -20.19 -3.91
N SER A 316 -0.73 -21.32 -4.35
CA SER A 316 -0.23 -22.66 -4.05
C SER A 316 1.10 -23.03 -4.70
N ASP A 317 1.58 -22.23 -5.68
CA ASP A 317 2.89 -22.44 -6.29
C ASP A 317 4.04 -21.93 -5.40
N LEU A 318 3.74 -21.05 -4.44
CA LEU A 318 4.74 -20.47 -3.54
C LEU A 318 5.29 -21.53 -2.57
N ARG A 319 6.61 -21.59 -2.46
CA ARG A 319 7.36 -22.54 -1.62
C ARG A 319 8.03 -21.90 -0.43
N GLY A 320 8.23 -20.60 -0.44
CA GLY A 320 8.85 -19.84 0.64
C GLY A 320 8.63 -18.35 0.56
N SER A 321 9.10 -17.65 1.57
CA SER A 321 9.06 -16.20 1.71
C SER A 321 10.46 -15.68 2.05
N LEU A 322 10.88 -14.55 1.48
CA LEU A 322 12.28 -14.11 1.53
C LEU A 322 12.52 -12.73 2.14
N HIS A 323 11.48 -11.95 2.40
CA HIS A 323 11.61 -10.62 3.04
C HIS A 323 10.67 -10.56 4.23
N ASN A 324 11.25 -10.76 5.42
CA ASN A 324 10.48 -10.84 6.67
C ASN A 324 11.36 -10.45 7.87
N HIS A 325 10.73 -9.87 8.87
CA HIS A 325 11.37 -9.31 10.06
C HIS A 325 11.00 -10.08 11.32
N SER A 326 11.90 -10.09 12.29
CA SER A 326 11.71 -10.72 13.58
C SER A 326 11.93 -9.73 14.73
N THR A 327 11.83 -10.19 15.98
CA THR A 327 12.20 -9.39 17.15
C THR A 327 13.68 -8.98 17.21
N TRP A 328 14.49 -9.44 16.26
CA TRP A 328 15.85 -8.93 16.09
C TRP A 328 15.87 -7.48 15.59
N SER A 329 14.91 -7.07 14.76
CA SER A 329 14.69 -5.65 14.42
C SER A 329 13.37 -5.14 15.01
N ASP A 330 12.37 -4.92 14.19
CA ASP A 330 11.07 -4.33 14.53
C ASP A 330 9.87 -5.27 14.35
N GLY A 331 10.11 -6.54 14.09
CA GLY A 331 9.08 -7.57 14.13
C GLY A 331 8.61 -7.85 15.56
N ILE A 332 7.35 -8.27 15.72
CA ILE A 332 6.76 -8.57 17.04
C ILE A 332 6.84 -10.04 17.44
N HIS A 333 7.24 -10.91 16.54
CA HIS A 333 7.42 -12.34 16.82
C HIS A 333 8.88 -12.73 16.70
N THR A 334 9.30 -13.71 17.52
CA THR A 334 10.64 -14.27 17.46
C THR A 334 10.89 -14.97 16.12
N LEU A 335 12.15 -15.12 15.76
CA LEU A 335 12.57 -15.86 14.58
C LEU A 335 11.96 -17.28 14.55
N GLU A 336 11.97 -17.99 15.69
CA GLU A 336 11.38 -19.32 15.81
C GLU A 336 9.86 -19.31 15.57
N GLU A 337 9.12 -18.36 16.14
CA GLU A 337 7.68 -18.23 15.94
C GLU A 337 7.31 -17.95 14.48
N MET A 338 8.05 -17.06 13.79
CA MET A 338 7.88 -16.76 12.37
C MET A 338 8.12 -18.01 11.52
N ALA A 339 9.22 -18.72 11.79
CA ALA A 339 9.60 -19.91 11.05
C ALA A 339 8.63 -21.09 11.26
N LEU A 340 8.19 -21.33 12.49
CA LEU A 340 7.23 -22.39 12.79
C LEU A 340 5.86 -22.11 12.18
N PHE A 341 5.43 -20.85 12.09
CA PHE A 341 4.21 -20.48 11.39
C PHE A 341 4.32 -20.80 9.89
N CYS A 342 5.42 -20.42 9.23
CA CYS A 342 5.66 -20.74 7.82
C CYS A 342 5.66 -22.25 7.57
N LYS A 343 6.36 -23.01 8.43
CA LYS A 343 6.47 -24.48 8.32
C LYS A 343 5.15 -25.18 8.57
N ASN A 344 4.47 -24.84 9.68
CA ASN A 344 3.37 -25.64 10.21
C ASN A 344 2.00 -25.18 9.67
N GLU A 345 1.77 -23.88 9.51
CA GLU A 345 0.48 -23.34 9.06
C GLU A 345 0.48 -23.15 7.53
N LEU A 346 1.50 -22.49 6.98
CA LEU A 346 1.55 -22.17 5.56
C LEU A 346 2.15 -23.30 4.72
N LYS A 347 2.76 -24.32 5.33
CA LYS A 347 3.39 -25.47 4.66
C LYS A 347 4.48 -25.07 3.66
N LEU A 348 5.17 -23.98 3.94
CA LEU A 348 6.31 -23.52 3.14
C LEU A 348 7.53 -24.42 3.41
N GLU A 349 8.46 -24.43 2.47
CA GLU A 349 9.69 -25.23 2.54
C GLU A 349 10.86 -24.45 3.17
N TYR A 350 10.81 -23.12 3.07
CA TYR A 350 11.86 -22.24 3.58
C TYR A 350 11.32 -20.85 3.96
N LEU A 351 12.11 -20.15 4.76
CA LEU A 351 11.92 -18.76 5.15
C LEU A 351 13.23 -17.99 5.00
N GLY A 352 13.20 -16.78 4.47
CA GLY A 352 14.27 -15.81 4.59
C GLY A 352 13.95 -14.81 5.69
N ILE A 353 14.85 -14.62 6.62
CA ILE A 353 14.80 -13.54 7.62
C ILE A 353 15.69 -12.41 7.14
N CYS A 354 15.13 -11.20 7.06
CA CYS A 354 15.74 -9.99 6.54
C CYS A 354 15.56 -8.82 7.49
N ASP A 355 15.94 -8.98 8.75
CA ASP A 355 15.93 -7.90 9.72
C ASP A 355 16.72 -6.69 9.22
N HIS A 356 16.38 -5.48 9.65
CA HIS A 356 16.97 -4.24 9.16
C HIS A 356 18.46 -4.11 9.48
N SER A 357 19.22 -3.50 8.56
CA SER A 357 20.64 -3.20 8.75
C SER A 357 20.85 -2.02 9.71
N LYS A 358 22.09 -1.82 10.14
CA LYS A 358 22.46 -0.94 11.25
C LYS A 358 22.08 0.53 11.09
N SER A 359 21.94 1.04 9.87
CA SER A 359 21.55 2.45 9.64
C SER A 359 20.05 2.70 9.91
N ALA A 360 19.23 1.66 9.95
CA ALA A 360 17.81 1.75 10.29
C ALA A 360 17.60 1.85 11.82
N PHE A 361 18.05 2.92 12.43
CA PHE A 361 17.95 3.13 13.89
C PHE A 361 16.50 3.09 14.39
N TYR A 362 15.56 3.58 13.62
CA TYR A 362 14.13 3.61 13.92
C TYR A 362 13.51 2.22 14.01
N ALA A 363 14.12 1.23 13.36
CA ALA A 363 13.69 -0.15 13.32
C ALA A 363 14.62 -1.07 14.12
N ASN A 364 15.41 -0.54 15.06
CA ASN A 364 16.37 -1.29 15.87
C ASN A 364 17.35 -2.14 15.03
N GLY A 365 17.83 -1.60 13.90
CA GLY A 365 18.71 -2.27 12.95
C GLY A 365 19.94 -2.96 13.59
N LEU A 366 20.38 -4.05 12.98
CA LEU A 366 21.39 -4.94 13.55
C LEU A 366 22.80 -4.38 13.34
N ASN A 367 23.54 -4.21 14.44
CA ASN A 367 24.99 -4.08 14.36
C ASN A 367 25.65 -5.47 14.17
N GLU A 368 26.95 -5.49 13.87
CA GLU A 368 27.69 -6.70 13.53
C GLU A 368 27.68 -7.76 14.66
N THR A 369 27.62 -7.33 15.93
CA THR A 369 27.55 -8.24 17.09
C THR A 369 26.19 -8.93 17.18
N ARG A 370 25.10 -8.16 17.04
CA ARG A 370 23.73 -8.70 17.03
C ARG A 370 23.51 -9.60 15.83
N LEU A 371 24.04 -9.23 14.67
CA LEU A 371 23.99 -10.03 13.47
C LEU A 371 24.63 -11.41 13.66
N ALA A 372 25.83 -11.47 14.25
CA ALA A 372 26.49 -12.73 14.52
C ALA A 372 25.68 -13.64 15.46
N ALA A 373 25.03 -13.05 16.48
CA ALA A 373 24.15 -13.79 17.39
C ALA A 373 22.90 -14.33 16.68
N GLN A 374 22.26 -13.53 15.83
CA GLN A 374 21.11 -13.97 15.03
C GLN A 374 21.48 -15.12 14.08
N GLN A 375 22.61 -15.03 13.41
CA GLN A 375 23.07 -16.08 12.49
C GLN A 375 23.33 -17.41 13.21
N LEU A 376 23.81 -17.39 14.48
CA LEU A 376 23.94 -18.58 15.31
C LEU A 376 22.57 -19.17 15.66
N GLU A 377 21.60 -18.35 16.04
CA GLU A 377 20.22 -18.80 16.31
C GLU A 377 19.61 -19.47 15.06
N ILE A 378 19.80 -18.90 13.87
CA ILE A 378 19.37 -19.50 12.60
C ILE A 378 20.03 -20.87 12.38
N ASP A 379 21.34 -20.99 12.62
CA ASP A 379 22.06 -22.27 12.48
C ASP A 379 21.52 -23.34 13.43
N GLU A 380 21.24 -22.98 14.68
CA GLU A 380 20.66 -23.89 15.67
C GLU A 380 19.24 -24.33 15.27
N PHE A 381 18.41 -23.37 14.82
CA PHE A 381 17.08 -23.68 14.31
C PHE A 381 17.13 -24.65 13.12
N ASN A 382 17.97 -24.36 12.13
CA ASN A 382 18.10 -25.18 10.93
C ASN A 382 18.55 -26.65 11.25
N LYS A 383 19.45 -26.85 12.23
CA LYS A 383 19.84 -28.17 12.71
C LYS A 383 18.65 -28.94 13.29
N LYS A 384 17.78 -28.26 14.04
CA LYS A 384 16.65 -28.86 14.77
C LYS A 384 15.46 -29.17 13.86
N HIS A 385 15.22 -28.36 12.82
CA HIS A 385 13.98 -28.36 12.06
C HIS A 385 14.08 -28.82 10.61
N SER A 386 15.24 -29.37 10.18
CA SER A 386 15.42 -29.97 8.85
C SER A 386 14.23 -30.88 8.47
N PRO A 387 13.75 -30.89 7.20
CA PRO A 387 14.35 -30.22 6.04
C PRO A 387 13.97 -28.74 5.88
N PHE A 388 13.03 -28.19 6.68
CA PHE A 388 12.71 -26.76 6.64
C PHE A 388 13.96 -25.93 6.92
N ARG A 389 14.17 -24.84 6.15
CA ARG A 389 15.38 -24.02 6.28
C ARG A 389 15.03 -22.54 6.39
N ILE A 390 15.70 -21.87 7.35
CA ILE A 390 15.80 -20.41 7.37
C ILE A 390 17.07 -20.02 6.61
N PHE A 391 16.94 -19.14 5.61
CA PHE A 391 18.06 -18.49 4.96
C PHE A 391 18.45 -17.23 5.72
N LYS A 392 19.75 -17.02 5.89
CA LYS A 392 20.35 -15.84 6.51
C LYS A 392 20.26 -14.67 5.53
N GLY A 393 19.29 -13.81 5.68
CA GLY A 393 19.12 -12.59 4.91
C GLY A 393 19.42 -11.35 5.74
N ILE A 394 19.42 -10.22 5.08
CA ILE A 394 19.39 -8.87 5.66
C ILE A 394 18.66 -7.95 4.71
N GLU A 395 17.81 -7.06 5.23
CA GLU A 395 17.38 -5.90 4.48
C GLU A 395 18.40 -4.79 4.69
N SER A 396 19.33 -4.67 3.73
CA SER A 396 20.36 -3.64 3.76
C SER A 396 19.83 -2.33 3.23
N ASP A 397 19.94 -1.27 4.00
CA ASP A 397 19.72 0.07 3.49
C ASP A 397 20.65 0.35 2.30
N ILE A 398 20.07 0.91 1.23
CA ILE A 398 20.82 1.58 0.18
C ILE A 398 21.12 2.99 0.68
N LEU A 399 22.36 3.24 1.05
CA LEU A 399 22.79 4.54 1.58
C LEU A 399 22.64 5.66 0.53
N TYR A 400 22.78 6.90 0.95
CA TYR A 400 22.58 8.05 0.08
C TYR A 400 23.46 8.05 -1.18
N ASP A 401 24.66 7.49 -1.07
CA ASP A 401 25.60 7.36 -2.18
C ASP A 401 25.40 6.09 -3.03
N GLY A 402 24.40 5.26 -2.69
CA GLY A 402 24.08 4.00 -3.36
C GLY A 402 24.87 2.78 -2.86
N SER A 403 25.73 2.92 -1.84
CA SER A 403 26.40 1.77 -1.21
C SER A 403 25.45 1.01 -0.29
N LEU A 404 25.75 -0.26 -0.01
CA LEU A 404 25.08 -1.05 1.04
C LEU A 404 25.64 -0.71 2.43
N ASP A 405 24.88 -1.00 3.47
CA ASP A 405 25.14 -0.52 4.84
C ASP A 405 26.25 -1.26 5.61
N TYR A 406 26.79 -2.36 5.07
CA TYR A 406 27.86 -3.12 5.69
C TYR A 406 29.11 -3.22 4.80
N SER A 407 30.24 -3.59 5.41
CA SER A 407 31.45 -3.94 4.67
C SER A 407 31.27 -5.29 3.94
N ASP A 408 32.03 -5.50 2.86
CA ASP A 408 32.02 -6.73 2.07
C ASP A 408 32.22 -7.98 2.91
N LYS A 409 33.08 -7.91 3.94
CA LYS A 409 33.30 -9.00 4.89
C LYS A 409 32.00 -9.42 5.61
N VAL A 410 31.15 -8.47 5.97
CA VAL A 410 29.86 -8.74 6.61
C VAL A 410 28.84 -9.20 5.57
N LEU A 411 28.76 -8.53 4.44
CA LEU A 411 27.85 -8.86 3.35
C LEU A 411 28.04 -10.30 2.85
N SER A 412 29.27 -10.81 2.80
CA SER A 412 29.58 -12.18 2.38
C SER A 412 29.07 -13.27 3.35
N SER A 413 28.68 -12.91 4.58
CA SER A 413 28.14 -13.87 5.56
C SER A 413 26.69 -14.28 5.31
N PHE A 414 25.95 -13.48 4.52
CA PHE A 414 24.54 -13.74 4.22
C PHE A 414 24.36 -14.78 3.11
N ASP A 415 23.22 -15.46 3.10
CA ASP A 415 22.78 -16.30 1.99
C ASP A 415 22.24 -15.44 0.84
N PHE A 416 21.54 -14.36 1.17
CA PHE A 416 21.00 -13.37 0.22
C PHE A 416 20.84 -12.01 0.90
N ILE A 417 20.74 -10.95 0.10
CA ILE A 417 20.57 -9.57 0.56
C ILE A 417 19.43 -8.92 -0.19
N VAL A 418 18.47 -8.36 0.54
CA VAL A 418 17.46 -7.43 0.03
C VAL A 418 18.01 -6.02 0.18
N ALA A 419 18.16 -5.29 -0.90
CA ALA A 419 18.64 -3.91 -0.87
C ALA A 419 17.46 -2.94 -1.04
N SER A 420 17.24 -2.06 -0.06
CA SER A 420 16.06 -1.19 0.02
C SER A 420 16.42 0.26 0.36
N VAL A 421 15.59 1.21 -0.08
CA VAL A 421 15.73 2.63 0.24
C VAL A 421 14.71 3.02 1.30
N HIS A 422 15.17 3.42 2.50
CA HIS A 422 14.30 3.86 3.59
C HIS A 422 14.47 5.33 3.98
N SER A 423 15.53 5.97 3.53
CA SER A 423 15.84 7.36 3.88
C SER A 423 16.08 8.22 2.64
N VAL A 424 15.91 9.55 2.80
CA VAL A 424 16.15 10.52 1.71
C VAL A 424 15.33 10.18 0.47
N LEU A 425 14.02 9.98 0.65
CA LEU A 425 13.08 9.60 -0.42
C LEU A 425 12.81 10.75 -1.41
N ASN A 426 13.04 12.00 -1.00
CA ASN A 426 12.83 13.15 -1.86
C ASN A 426 14.04 13.32 -2.81
N MET A 427 13.99 12.62 -3.94
CA MET A 427 15.02 12.62 -4.99
C MET A 427 14.39 12.92 -6.33
N ASN A 428 15.17 13.52 -7.25
CA ASN A 428 14.79 13.52 -8.67
C ASN A 428 15.09 12.16 -9.32
N GLU A 429 14.56 11.95 -10.52
CA GLU A 429 14.65 10.67 -11.26
C GLU A 429 16.10 10.23 -11.49
N ASP A 430 16.97 11.13 -11.95
CA ASP A 430 18.38 10.80 -12.24
C ASP A 430 19.12 10.31 -11.00
N LYS A 431 18.91 11.00 -9.86
CA LYS A 431 19.56 10.66 -8.60
C LYS A 431 19.05 9.36 -8.02
N ALA A 432 17.72 9.16 -8.03
CA ALA A 432 17.10 7.93 -7.54
C ALA A 432 17.54 6.73 -8.40
N THR A 433 17.51 6.88 -9.72
CA THR A 433 17.96 5.86 -10.67
C THR A 433 19.43 5.50 -10.47
N ALA A 434 20.31 6.49 -10.37
CA ALA A 434 21.75 6.26 -10.15
C ALA A 434 22.03 5.58 -8.80
N ARG A 435 21.30 5.97 -7.73
CA ARG A 435 21.41 5.36 -6.40
C ARG A 435 21.05 3.88 -6.43
N LEU A 436 19.94 3.52 -7.09
CA LEU A 436 19.52 2.12 -7.23
C LEU A 436 20.49 1.32 -8.10
N ILE A 437 20.92 1.85 -9.24
CA ILE A 437 21.87 1.15 -10.14
C ILE A 437 23.17 0.83 -9.40
N LYS A 438 23.71 1.76 -8.62
CA LYS A 438 24.92 1.51 -7.84
C LYS A 438 24.74 0.39 -6.81
N ALA A 439 23.58 0.31 -6.16
CA ALA A 439 23.28 -0.79 -5.25
C ALA A 439 23.07 -2.12 -5.98
N ILE A 440 22.46 -2.10 -7.16
CA ILE A 440 22.28 -3.27 -8.04
C ILE A 440 23.62 -3.81 -8.54
N GLU A 441 24.56 -2.95 -8.86
CA GLU A 441 25.92 -3.30 -9.30
C GLU A 441 26.78 -3.88 -8.15
N ASN A 442 26.35 -3.73 -6.90
CA ASN A 442 27.03 -4.36 -5.78
C ASN A 442 26.90 -5.89 -5.88
N PRO A 443 27.99 -6.68 -5.90
CA PRO A 443 27.96 -8.13 -6.12
C PRO A 443 27.16 -8.88 -5.06
N TYR A 444 26.96 -8.31 -3.88
CA TYR A 444 26.23 -8.94 -2.78
C TYR A 444 24.72 -8.72 -2.89
N THR A 445 24.23 -7.75 -3.66
CA THR A 445 22.79 -7.52 -3.83
C THR A 445 22.13 -8.70 -4.52
N THR A 446 21.14 -9.31 -3.86
CA THR A 446 20.38 -10.44 -4.41
C THR A 446 19.01 -10.04 -4.90
N ILE A 447 18.30 -9.24 -4.10
CA ILE A 447 16.94 -8.77 -4.37
C ILE A 447 16.93 -7.24 -4.22
N LEU A 448 16.35 -6.54 -5.17
CA LEU A 448 16.00 -5.14 -5.02
C LEU A 448 14.63 -5.07 -4.35
N GLY A 449 14.57 -4.62 -3.10
CA GLY A 449 13.36 -4.53 -2.29
C GLY A 449 12.52 -3.30 -2.65
N HIS A 450 11.19 -3.42 -2.65
CA HIS A 450 10.20 -2.35 -2.92
C HIS A 450 10.76 -1.13 -3.69
N PRO A 451 11.03 -1.30 -5.00
CA PRO A 451 11.93 -0.46 -5.80
C PRO A 451 11.64 1.03 -5.84
N THR A 452 10.38 1.44 -5.64
CA THR A 452 10.00 2.86 -5.69
C THR A 452 9.65 3.43 -4.32
N GLY A 453 9.51 2.58 -3.30
CA GLY A 453 9.08 3.00 -1.97
C GLY A 453 7.68 3.61 -1.95
N ARG A 454 6.83 3.32 -2.94
CA ARG A 454 5.45 3.84 -3.00
C ARG A 454 4.59 3.32 -1.86
N LEU A 455 3.60 4.12 -1.47
CA LEU A 455 2.50 3.73 -0.58
C LEU A 455 1.18 4.12 -1.26
N LEU A 456 0.41 3.14 -1.69
CA LEU A 456 -0.84 3.33 -2.43
C LEU A 456 -1.82 4.19 -1.63
N LEU A 457 -2.53 5.08 -2.33
CA LEU A 457 -3.46 6.07 -1.77
C LEU A 457 -2.84 7.06 -0.78
N SER A 458 -1.51 7.09 -0.67
CA SER A 458 -0.83 7.85 0.37
C SER A 458 0.40 8.62 -0.14
N ARG A 459 1.42 7.93 -0.62
CA ARG A 459 2.65 8.54 -1.10
C ARG A 459 3.05 7.94 -2.44
N ASN A 460 3.24 8.77 -3.44
CA ASN A 460 3.86 8.34 -4.69
C ASN A 460 5.28 7.82 -4.41
N GLY A 461 5.69 6.81 -5.17
CA GLY A 461 7.09 6.39 -5.16
C GLY A 461 8.01 7.53 -5.60
N TYR A 462 9.27 7.50 -5.17
CA TYR A 462 10.26 8.38 -5.77
C TYR A 462 10.42 8.06 -7.26
N PRO A 463 10.62 9.07 -8.11
CA PRO A 463 10.70 8.86 -9.56
C PRO A 463 11.97 8.09 -9.92
N ILE A 464 11.84 7.07 -10.78
CA ILE A 464 12.96 6.29 -11.33
C ILE A 464 12.76 6.04 -12.82
N ASP A 465 13.84 5.90 -13.57
CA ASP A 465 13.81 5.29 -14.90
C ASP A 465 13.72 3.76 -14.73
N HIS A 466 12.49 3.26 -14.73
CA HIS A 466 12.21 1.83 -14.53
C HIS A 466 12.96 0.94 -15.53
N LYS A 467 13.09 1.37 -16.79
CA LYS A 467 13.79 0.57 -17.81
C LYS A 467 15.26 0.42 -17.47
N LYS A 468 15.95 1.53 -17.13
CA LYS A 468 17.35 1.48 -16.72
C LYS A 468 17.58 0.63 -15.48
N VAL A 469 16.70 0.74 -14.48
CA VAL A 469 16.77 -0.05 -13.24
C VAL A 469 16.59 -1.54 -13.55
N ILE A 470 15.58 -1.91 -14.34
CA ILE A 470 15.33 -3.29 -14.73
C ILE A 470 16.46 -3.85 -15.60
N ASP A 471 16.97 -3.06 -16.56
CA ASP A 471 18.13 -3.46 -17.39
C ASP A 471 19.40 -3.67 -16.55
N ALA A 472 19.63 -2.84 -15.51
CA ALA A 472 20.71 -3.04 -14.55
C ALA A 472 20.51 -4.33 -13.73
N CYS A 473 19.29 -4.61 -13.27
CA CYS A 473 18.95 -5.87 -12.59
C CYS A 473 19.24 -7.08 -13.49
N ALA A 474 18.84 -7.04 -14.76
CA ALA A 474 19.11 -8.09 -15.72
C ALA A 474 20.62 -8.33 -15.90
N ALA A 475 21.40 -7.26 -16.09
CA ALA A 475 22.85 -7.31 -16.28
C ALA A 475 23.59 -7.90 -15.06
N ASN A 476 23.14 -7.60 -13.84
CA ASN A 476 23.75 -8.04 -12.59
C ASN A 476 23.08 -9.24 -11.94
N GLN A 477 22.07 -9.84 -12.61
CA GLN A 477 21.30 -10.98 -12.10
C GLN A 477 20.69 -10.69 -10.72
N VAL A 478 20.20 -9.48 -10.52
CA VAL A 478 19.46 -9.06 -9.34
C VAL A 478 17.97 -9.28 -9.59
N ILE A 479 17.34 -9.90 -8.63
CA ILE A 479 15.90 -10.20 -8.60
C ILE A 479 15.16 -8.94 -8.17
N ILE A 480 13.95 -8.70 -8.69
CA ILE A 480 13.15 -7.55 -8.25
C ILE A 480 12.00 -8.04 -7.38
N GLU A 481 11.81 -7.39 -6.25
CA GLU A 481 10.70 -7.68 -5.36
C GLU A 481 9.37 -7.19 -5.94
N ILE A 482 8.33 -8.00 -5.75
CA ILE A 482 6.94 -7.60 -5.68
C ILE A 482 6.60 -7.61 -4.19
N ASN A 483 6.78 -6.48 -3.51
CA ASN A 483 6.39 -6.35 -2.12
C ASN A 483 4.86 -6.54 -2.02
N ALA A 484 4.45 -7.57 -1.30
CA ALA A 484 3.08 -8.05 -1.27
C ALA A 484 2.18 -7.28 -0.29
N ASN A 485 2.75 -6.38 0.53
CA ASN A 485 1.96 -5.54 1.42
C ASN A 485 0.93 -4.75 0.60
N PRO A 486 -0.38 -4.83 0.93
CA PRO A 486 -1.44 -4.16 0.18
C PRO A 486 -1.27 -2.64 0.02
N LEU A 487 -0.50 -2.01 0.91
CA LEU A 487 -0.15 -0.59 0.81
C LEU A 487 0.94 -0.32 -0.23
N ARG A 488 1.73 -1.31 -0.61
CA ARG A 488 2.85 -1.14 -1.54
C ARG A 488 2.57 -1.71 -2.91
N LEU A 489 2.47 -3.04 -3.03
CA LEU A 489 2.39 -3.81 -4.28
C LEU A 489 3.44 -3.32 -5.29
N ASP A 490 4.68 -3.23 -4.86
CA ASP A 490 5.84 -2.62 -5.53
C ASP A 490 6.94 -3.68 -5.77
N LEU A 491 7.30 -4.03 -6.95
CA LEU A 491 7.24 -3.31 -8.24
C LEU A 491 5.80 -3.19 -8.77
N ASP A 492 5.51 -2.08 -9.46
CA ASP A 492 4.25 -1.89 -10.17
C ASP A 492 4.06 -2.96 -11.26
N TRP A 493 2.87 -3.58 -11.31
CA TRP A 493 2.57 -4.68 -12.24
C TRP A 493 2.75 -4.31 -13.72
N ARG A 494 2.66 -3.03 -14.08
CA ARG A 494 2.86 -2.53 -15.44
C ARG A 494 4.28 -2.77 -15.95
N TRP A 495 5.23 -3.00 -15.04
CA TRP A 495 6.64 -3.27 -15.35
C TRP A 495 7.02 -4.75 -15.30
N HIS A 496 6.13 -5.65 -14.83
CA HIS A 496 6.45 -7.08 -14.69
C HIS A 496 6.82 -7.71 -16.03
N GLN A 497 6.03 -7.46 -17.10
CA GLN A 497 6.30 -8.03 -18.42
C GLN A 497 7.63 -7.53 -19.00
N TYR A 498 8.00 -6.26 -18.75
CA TYR A 498 9.30 -5.77 -19.16
C TYR A 498 10.42 -6.48 -18.41
N ALA A 499 10.33 -6.65 -17.12
CA ALA A 499 11.29 -7.39 -16.30
C ALA A 499 11.43 -8.86 -16.76
N ILE A 500 10.30 -9.55 -16.97
CA ILE A 500 10.26 -10.93 -17.47
C ILE A 500 10.93 -11.01 -18.85
N SER A 501 10.65 -10.09 -19.77
CA SER A 501 11.25 -10.06 -21.12
C SER A 501 12.77 -9.87 -21.11
N LYS A 502 13.31 -9.29 -20.03
CA LYS A 502 14.77 -9.13 -19.80
C LYS A 502 15.40 -10.32 -19.04
N GLY A 503 14.60 -11.34 -18.70
CA GLY A 503 15.06 -12.50 -17.95
C GLY A 503 15.25 -12.25 -16.44
N VAL A 504 14.66 -11.16 -15.90
CA VAL A 504 14.70 -10.85 -14.47
C VAL A 504 13.64 -11.69 -13.76
N LEU A 505 14.05 -12.43 -12.72
CA LEU A 505 13.12 -13.10 -11.81
C LEU A 505 12.43 -12.08 -10.91
N LEU A 506 11.17 -12.33 -10.59
CA LEU A 506 10.42 -11.55 -9.60
C LEU A 506 10.24 -12.36 -8.31
N SER A 507 10.24 -11.67 -7.16
CA SER A 507 10.10 -12.30 -5.84
C SER A 507 8.89 -11.73 -5.12
N ILE A 508 7.93 -12.57 -4.73
CA ILE A 508 6.72 -12.17 -3.99
C ILE A 508 7.01 -12.26 -2.50
N ASN A 509 7.20 -11.12 -1.84
CA ASN A 509 7.55 -11.08 -0.43
C ASN A 509 6.59 -10.16 0.35
N PRO A 510 6.12 -10.57 1.53
CA PRO A 510 5.14 -9.83 2.30
C PRO A 510 5.73 -8.69 3.12
N ASP A 511 7.05 -8.67 3.34
CA ASP A 511 7.69 -7.72 4.25
C ASP A 511 7.04 -7.83 5.66
N ALA A 512 6.93 -9.08 6.13
CA ALA A 512 6.12 -9.42 7.29
C ALA A 512 6.85 -9.11 8.60
N HIS A 513 6.24 -8.24 9.41
CA HIS A 513 6.69 -7.89 10.77
C HIS A 513 5.93 -8.66 11.86
N ARG A 514 5.03 -9.57 11.46
CA ARG A 514 4.24 -10.46 12.32
C ARG A 514 3.76 -11.67 11.52
N LYS A 515 3.37 -12.74 12.21
CA LYS A 515 2.92 -13.99 11.57
C LYS A 515 1.75 -13.76 10.59
N GLU A 516 0.79 -12.94 10.97
CA GLU A 516 -0.37 -12.64 10.13
C GLU A 516 0.00 -11.90 8.84
N GLY A 517 1.14 -11.18 8.84
CA GLY A 517 1.66 -10.47 7.66
C GLY A 517 2.03 -11.41 6.50
N PHE A 518 2.33 -12.67 6.76
CA PHE A 518 2.53 -13.65 5.69
C PHE A 518 1.31 -13.85 4.79
N ASN A 519 0.10 -13.58 5.29
CA ASN A 519 -1.13 -13.65 4.50
C ASN A 519 -1.14 -12.64 3.34
N ASP A 520 -0.33 -11.59 3.43
CA ASP A 520 -0.22 -10.58 2.38
C ASP A 520 0.40 -11.14 1.09
N MET A 521 1.14 -12.27 1.15
CA MET A 521 1.66 -12.95 -0.04
C MET A 521 0.56 -13.26 -1.08
N ARG A 522 -0.69 -13.44 -0.65
CA ARG A 522 -1.80 -13.62 -1.59
C ARG A 522 -2.07 -12.35 -2.41
N TYR A 523 -1.96 -11.14 -1.82
CA TYR A 523 -2.13 -9.88 -2.57
C TYR A 523 -0.98 -9.67 -3.55
N GLY A 524 0.25 -9.99 -3.13
CA GLY A 524 1.40 -10.05 -4.04
C GLY A 524 1.17 -11.04 -5.20
N THR A 525 0.55 -12.18 -4.95
CA THR A 525 0.19 -13.15 -6.00
C THR A 525 -0.87 -12.58 -6.93
N LEU A 526 -1.90 -11.90 -6.42
CA LEU A 526 -2.93 -11.27 -7.27
C LEU A 526 -2.32 -10.24 -8.22
N ILE A 527 -1.44 -9.38 -7.71
CA ILE A 527 -0.79 -8.36 -8.54
C ILE A 527 0.27 -8.96 -9.49
N ALA A 528 0.93 -10.03 -9.09
CA ALA A 528 1.82 -10.80 -9.95
C ALA A 528 1.07 -11.40 -11.15
N ARG A 529 -0.11 -11.99 -10.92
CA ARG A 529 -1.02 -12.49 -11.97
C ARG A 529 -1.44 -11.35 -12.91
N LYS A 530 -1.81 -10.21 -12.37
CA LYS A 530 -2.14 -9.00 -13.14
C LYS A 530 -0.98 -8.56 -14.05
N GLY A 531 0.24 -8.66 -13.58
CA GLY A 531 1.46 -8.42 -14.36
C GLY A 531 1.87 -9.57 -15.27
N GLY A 532 1.09 -10.67 -15.34
CA GLY A 532 1.35 -11.80 -16.22
C GLY A 532 2.50 -12.71 -15.75
N LEU A 533 2.80 -12.75 -14.45
CA LEU A 533 3.85 -13.61 -13.90
C LEU A 533 3.44 -15.09 -13.95
N SER A 534 4.33 -15.94 -14.44
CA SER A 534 4.25 -17.39 -14.31
C SER A 534 5.16 -17.91 -13.18
N LYS A 535 4.96 -19.14 -12.75
CA LYS A 535 5.79 -19.76 -11.70
C LYS A 535 7.26 -19.89 -12.10
N GLU A 536 7.56 -20.05 -13.37
CA GLU A 536 8.93 -20.17 -13.90
C GLU A 536 9.73 -18.88 -13.71
N ASN A 537 9.05 -17.74 -13.67
CA ASN A 537 9.66 -16.41 -13.49
C ASN A 537 9.57 -15.91 -12.04
N CYS A 538 9.04 -16.74 -11.12
CA CYS A 538 8.89 -16.39 -9.70
C CYS A 538 9.92 -17.11 -8.83
N LEU A 539 10.73 -16.34 -8.11
CA LEU A 539 11.74 -16.88 -7.18
C LEU A 539 11.10 -17.75 -6.09
N ASN A 540 9.99 -17.29 -5.51
CA ASN A 540 9.33 -17.99 -4.40
C ASN A 540 8.63 -19.30 -4.82
N ALA A 541 8.49 -19.57 -6.12
CA ALA A 541 7.98 -20.82 -6.62
C ALA A 541 9.08 -21.92 -6.74
N MET A 542 10.34 -21.56 -6.58
CA MET A 542 11.44 -22.51 -6.50
C MET A 542 11.35 -23.34 -5.22
N ASN A 543 11.60 -24.65 -5.30
CA ASN A 543 11.71 -25.49 -4.13
C ASN A 543 13.02 -25.20 -3.35
N LEU A 544 13.15 -25.79 -2.15
CA LEU A 544 14.32 -25.56 -1.27
C LEU A 544 15.66 -25.88 -1.95
N GLU A 545 15.72 -26.93 -2.77
CA GLU A 545 16.95 -27.31 -3.48
C GLU A 545 17.32 -26.28 -4.54
N GLN A 546 16.36 -25.88 -5.39
CA GLN A 546 16.58 -24.91 -6.46
C GLN A 546 17.04 -23.56 -5.93
N ILE A 547 16.39 -23.05 -4.89
CA ILE A 547 16.76 -21.75 -4.32
C ILE A 547 18.11 -21.81 -3.60
N SER A 548 18.43 -22.94 -2.94
CA SER A 548 19.75 -23.13 -2.31
C SER A 548 20.86 -23.08 -3.34
N VAL A 549 20.69 -23.77 -4.47
CA VAL A 549 21.66 -23.75 -5.59
C VAL A 549 21.83 -22.34 -6.14
N LEU A 550 20.73 -21.60 -6.32
CA LEU A 550 20.78 -20.22 -6.84
C LEU A 550 21.61 -19.31 -5.90
N PHE A 551 21.36 -19.36 -4.59
CA PHE A 551 22.09 -18.55 -3.62
C PHE A 551 23.58 -18.95 -3.52
N GLU A 552 23.89 -20.24 -3.56
CA GLU A 552 25.28 -20.72 -3.59
C GLU A 552 26.03 -20.29 -4.85
N GLN A 553 25.38 -20.33 -6.02
CA GLN A 553 25.98 -19.85 -7.27
C GLN A 553 26.28 -18.36 -7.20
N LYS A 554 25.37 -17.56 -6.62
CA LYS A 554 25.60 -16.13 -6.45
C LYS A 554 26.76 -15.87 -5.49
N LYS A 555 26.85 -16.58 -4.36
CA LYS A 555 28.00 -16.50 -3.43
C LYS A 555 29.34 -16.84 -4.10
N LYS A 556 29.39 -17.86 -4.94
CA LYS A 556 30.64 -18.24 -5.65
C LYS A 556 31.11 -17.14 -6.60
N LYS A 557 30.21 -16.43 -7.27
CA LYS A 557 30.56 -15.30 -8.14
C LYS A 557 31.12 -14.09 -7.38
N GLN A 558 30.75 -13.92 -6.11
CA GLN A 558 31.24 -12.83 -5.26
C GLN A 558 32.70 -13.05 -4.82
N GLN A 559 33.22 -14.28 -4.93
CA GLN A 559 34.60 -14.64 -4.54
C GLN A 559 35.60 -14.61 -5.71
N LEU A 560 35.12 -14.38 -6.94
CA LEU A 560 35.91 -14.20 -8.15
C LEU A 560 36.12 -12.72 -8.48
#